data_eca04a23aee66514c8dd69aa075658b0
#
_entry.id   eca04a23aee66514c8dd69aa075658b0
#
_cell.length_a   1.000
_cell.length_b   1.000
_cell.length_c   1.000
_cell.angle_alpha   90.00
_cell.angle_beta   90.00
_cell.angle_gamma   90.00
#
_symmetry.space_group_name_H-M   'P 1'
#
loop_
_entity.id
_entity.type
_entity.pdbx_description
1 polymer ?
#
loop_
_entity_poly.entity_id
_entity_poly.type
_entity_poly.pdbx_seq_one_letter_code
_entity_poly.pdbx_strand_id
1 'polypeptide(L)'
;MKKIPTGIKSFRKLRKENYYFVDKTRMIKDFLESRLMNYSNGNLEDIVDSISFLMDKLNDYYHKEVMVFIDEYDTPFIEAHTKGFYEEVRGGLSGLLHNSLKTSNSLKYAFITGIQRVAKENIFSDLNNLVVCDVTDQRYAAYFGFDSDETKELLEYYGLELNNKVKEMYDGYHIGNGDIYNPGSLLNYVDTKELTSYWVNTSANTMIKDGIKKSSRDFKEQYKELIEDGYLDTEVNLQISFYEVESTPTLWGLFVNTGYLTVDQVIDLMDGYYRIRIPNEEVKKEFKNITDYYLSLGDGQLNRLMRYLRYEQADKFIKEYKDILYDTKLS
;
A
#
# COMPACT_ATOMS: atom_id res chain seq x y z
N MET A 1 -17.62 -23.85 13.17
CA MET A 1 -16.55 -22.90 12.95
C MET A 1 -17.14 -21.59 12.44
N LYS A 2 -16.72 -20.43 12.94
CA LYS A 2 -17.22 -19.15 12.45
C LYS A 2 -16.46 -18.77 11.18
N LYS A 3 -17.17 -18.19 10.21
CA LYS A 3 -16.56 -17.70 8.97
C LYS A 3 -15.61 -16.53 9.24
N ILE A 4 -14.52 -16.45 8.49
CA ILE A 4 -13.60 -15.29 8.54
C ILE A 4 -14.24 -14.14 7.74
N PRO A 5 -14.21 -12.89 8.24
CA PRO A 5 -14.85 -11.75 7.58
C PRO A 5 -13.96 -11.12 6.49
N THR A 6 -13.51 -11.89 5.49
CA THR A 6 -12.72 -11.36 4.38
C THR A 6 -13.56 -10.46 3.48
N GLY A 7 -13.09 -9.23 3.22
CA GLY A 7 -13.71 -8.28 2.30
C GLY A 7 -15.11 -7.77 2.69
N ILE A 8 -15.59 -8.03 3.91
CA ILE A 8 -16.92 -7.63 4.34
C ILE A 8 -16.89 -6.23 4.97
N LYS A 9 -17.31 -5.23 4.22
CA LYS A 9 -17.43 -3.83 4.68
C LYS A 9 -18.75 -3.53 5.42
N SER A 10 -19.69 -4.50 5.53
CA SER A 10 -21.00 -4.27 6.15
C SER A 10 -21.13 -4.98 7.49
N PHE A 11 -21.18 -4.20 8.57
CA PHE A 11 -21.45 -4.69 9.93
C PHE A 11 -22.75 -5.50 10.05
N ARG A 12 -23.82 -5.08 9.36
CA ARG A 12 -25.09 -5.83 9.29
C ARG A 12 -24.87 -7.25 8.73
N LYS A 13 -24.01 -7.39 7.70
CA LYS A 13 -23.69 -8.67 7.08
C LYS A 13 -22.89 -9.55 8.02
N LEU A 14 -21.88 -9.00 8.71
CA LEU A 14 -21.08 -9.70 9.71
C LEU A 14 -21.96 -10.35 10.79
N ARG A 15 -22.94 -9.63 11.31
CA ARG A 15 -23.86 -10.15 12.33
C ARG A 15 -24.88 -11.15 11.79
N LYS A 16 -25.49 -10.86 10.63
CA LYS A 16 -26.54 -11.70 10.06
C LYS A 16 -26.02 -13.09 9.65
N GLU A 17 -24.80 -13.16 9.19
CA GLU A 17 -24.18 -14.39 8.68
C GLU A 17 -23.24 -15.07 9.70
N ASN A 18 -23.26 -14.62 10.97
CA ASN A 18 -22.54 -15.21 12.10
C ASN A 18 -21.01 -15.32 11.91
N TYR A 19 -20.39 -14.25 11.38
CA TYR A 19 -18.92 -14.14 11.33
C TYR A 19 -18.32 -13.93 12.73
N TYR A 20 -17.01 -14.21 12.87
CA TYR A 20 -16.29 -13.87 14.10
C TYR A 20 -16.20 -12.35 14.24
N PHE A 21 -16.71 -11.82 15.32
CA PHE A 21 -16.77 -10.38 15.55
C PHE A 21 -16.80 -10.07 17.05
N VAL A 22 -16.02 -9.08 17.47
CA VAL A 22 -16.06 -8.51 18.82
C VAL A 22 -16.80 -7.18 18.76
N ASP A 23 -17.99 -7.13 19.35
CA ASP A 23 -18.84 -5.95 19.32
C ASP A 23 -18.43 -4.94 20.40
N LYS A 24 -17.94 -3.78 19.97
CA LYS A 24 -17.64 -2.62 20.82
C LYS A 24 -18.42 -1.36 20.40
N THR A 25 -19.46 -1.53 19.58
CA THR A 25 -20.26 -0.42 19.02
C THR A 25 -21.06 0.35 20.06
N ARG A 26 -21.32 -0.23 21.23
CA ARG A 26 -22.02 0.48 22.30
C ARG A 26 -21.27 1.73 22.74
N MET A 27 -19.96 1.67 22.80
CA MET A 27 -19.09 2.83 23.07
C MET A 27 -19.27 3.95 22.03
N ILE A 28 -19.34 3.58 20.74
CA ILE A 28 -19.54 4.55 19.64
C ILE A 28 -20.95 5.18 19.76
N LYS A 29 -21.96 4.38 20.09
CA LYS A 29 -23.34 4.87 20.29
C LYS A 29 -23.41 5.87 21.43
N ASP A 30 -22.90 5.52 22.60
CA ASP A 30 -22.90 6.37 23.79
C ASP A 30 -22.14 7.68 23.53
N PHE A 31 -21.05 7.62 22.77
CA PHE A 31 -20.28 8.79 22.32
C PHE A 31 -21.08 9.67 21.35
N LEU A 32 -21.68 9.09 20.32
CA LEU A 32 -22.47 9.83 19.33
C LEU A 32 -23.71 10.47 19.97
N GLU A 33 -24.40 9.77 20.87
CA GLU A 33 -25.56 10.32 21.59
C GLU A 33 -25.20 11.46 22.53
N SER A 34 -24.01 11.42 23.15
CA SER A 34 -23.54 12.49 24.04
C SER A 34 -23.10 13.75 23.28
N ARG A 35 -22.79 13.66 21.98
CA ARG A 35 -22.16 14.71 21.19
C ARG A 35 -22.99 15.26 20.04
N LEU A 36 -23.81 14.43 19.37
CA LEU A 36 -24.63 14.89 18.24
C LEU A 36 -25.55 16.06 18.55
N MET A 37 -25.89 16.28 19.85
CA MET A 37 -26.66 17.45 20.28
C MET A 37 -25.86 18.77 20.28
N ASN A 38 -24.51 18.71 20.26
CA ASN A 38 -23.68 19.93 20.35
C ASN A 38 -22.94 20.30 19.05
N TYR A 39 -22.90 19.42 18.05
CA TYR A 39 -22.04 19.57 16.85
C TYR A 39 -22.79 19.86 15.54
N SER A 40 -24.07 20.15 15.56
CA SER A 40 -24.84 20.47 14.35
C SER A 40 -24.35 21.73 13.59
N ASN A 41 -23.44 22.52 14.19
CA ASN A 41 -22.80 23.69 13.60
C ASN A 41 -21.27 23.74 13.87
N GLY A 42 -20.61 22.60 13.95
CA GLY A 42 -19.19 22.51 14.29
C GLY A 42 -18.29 23.28 13.33
N ASN A 43 -17.42 24.12 13.91
CA ASN A 43 -16.35 24.85 13.23
C ASN A 43 -15.16 23.92 12.98
N LEU A 44 -14.22 24.28 12.12
CA LEU A 44 -13.02 23.50 11.83
C LEU A 44 -12.20 23.21 13.11
N GLU A 45 -12.15 24.16 14.05
CA GLU A 45 -11.48 24.02 15.36
C GLU A 45 -12.08 22.87 16.19
N ASP A 46 -13.40 22.70 16.16
CA ASP A 46 -14.08 21.61 16.85
C ASP A 46 -13.72 20.23 16.27
N ILE A 47 -13.49 20.15 14.96
CA ILE A 47 -13.07 18.92 14.29
C ILE A 47 -11.64 18.57 14.67
N VAL A 48 -10.74 19.53 14.67
CA VAL A 48 -9.32 19.37 15.00
C VAL A 48 -9.11 18.80 16.41
N ASP A 49 -9.95 19.19 17.38
CA ASP A 49 -9.89 18.72 18.76
C ASP A 49 -10.74 17.47 19.06
N SER A 50 -11.49 16.98 18.09
CA SER A 50 -12.49 15.93 18.32
C SER A 50 -11.94 14.62 18.89
N ILE A 51 -10.80 14.13 18.37
CA ILE A 51 -10.18 12.90 18.87
C ILE A 51 -9.57 13.11 20.26
N SER A 52 -8.86 14.21 20.46
CA SER A 52 -8.29 14.56 21.77
C SER A 52 -9.36 14.63 22.85
N PHE A 53 -10.46 15.33 22.57
CA PHE A 53 -11.59 15.39 23.47
C PHE A 53 -12.24 14.00 23.73
N LEU A 54 -12.37 13.15 22.72
CA LEU A 54 -12.87 11.78 22.90
C LEU A 54 -11.97 11.00 23.86
N MET A 55 -10.64 11.11 23.68
CA MET A 55 -9.67 10.45 24.56
C MET A 55 -9.81 10.91 26.00
N ASP A 56 -9.99 12.22 26.23
CA ASP A 56 -10.19 12.76 27.58
C ASP A 56 -11.47 12.21 28.24
N LYS A 57 -12.57 12.15 27.49
CA LYS A 57 -13.83 11.57 28.00
C LYS A 57 -13.74 10.07 28.28
N LEU A 58 -13.01 9.33 27.45
CA LEU A 58 -12.75 7.90 27.69
C LEU A 58 -11.87 7.70 28.93
N ASN A 59 -10.85 8.54 29.09
CA ASN A 59 -9.98 8.49 30.27
C ASN A 59 -10.76 8.85 31.55
N ASP A 60 -11.56 9.89 31.53
CA ASP A 60 -12.43 10.28 32.63
C ASP A 60 -13.39 9.14 33.05
N TYR A 61 -13.99 8.47 32.06
CA TYR A 61 -14.98 7.42 32.31
C TYR A 61 -14.37 6.10 32.78
N TYR A 62 -13.29 5.66 32.11
CA TYR A 62 -12.66 4.35 32.37
C TYR A 62 -11.51 4.43 33.38
N HIS A 63 -11.04 5.63 33.73
CA HIS A 63 -9.86 5.88 34.56
C HIS A 63 -8.61 5.15 34.00
N LYS A 64 -8.47 5.15 32.66
CA LYS A 64 -7.37 4.53 31.92
C LYS A 64 -7.01 5.38 30.72
N GLU A 65 -5.71 5.48 30.49
CA GLU A 65 -5.17 6.10 29.28
C GLU A 65 -5.65 5.35 28.01
N VAL A 66 -5.78 6.07 26.92
CA VAL A 66 -6.34 5.60 25.64
C VAL A 66 -5.24 5.17 24.71
N MET A 67 -5.46 4.07 23.98
CA MET A 67 -4.64 3.70 22.83
C MET A 67 -5.36 4.09 21.55
N VAL A 68 -4.61 4.70 20.61
CA VAL A 68 -5.14 5.16 19.33
C VAL A 68 -4.53 4.32 18.20
N PHE A 69 -5.37 3.75 17.34
CA PHE A 69 -4.97 3.02 16.15
C PHE A 69 -5.55 3.73 14.93
N ILE A 70 -4.68 4.18 14.03
CA ILE A 70 -5.06 4.86 12.78
C ILE A 70 -4.50 4.04 11.62
N ASP A 71 -5.39 3.45 10.84
CA ASP A 71 -5.02 2.71 9.64
C ASP A 71 -5.21 3.58 8.40
N GLU A 72 -4.32 3.44 7.42
CA GLU A 72 -4.33 4.22 6.17
C GLU A 72 -4.40 5.75 6.42
N TYR A 73 -3.60 6.28 7.35
CA TYR A 73 -3.63 7.70 7.71
C TYR A 73 -3.36 8.65 6.55
N ASP A 74 -2.66 8.16 5.54
CA ASP A 74 -2.25 8.89 4.34
C ASP A 74 -3.32 8.91 3.24
N THR A 75 -4.31 8.02 3.27
CA THR A 75 -5.38 7.93 2.27
C THR A 75 -6.11 9.26 2.03
N PRO A 76 -6.52 10.04 3.05
CA PRO A 76 -7.17 11.33 2.82
C PRO A 76 -6.25 12.35 2.11
N PHE A 77 -4.95 12.30 2.38
CA PHE A 77 -3.97 13.17 1.73
C PHE A 77 -3.74 12.77 0.27
N ILE A 78 -3.63 11.46 -0.01
CA ILE A 78 -3.53 10.91 -1.38
C ILE A 78 -4.74 11.32 -2.21
N GLU A 79 -5.94 11.16 -1.69
CA GLU A 79 -7.19 11.54 -2.35
C GLU A 79 -7.24 13.05 -2.63
N ALA A 80 -6.91 13.87 -1.64
CA ALA A 80 -6.92 15.31 -1.76
C ALA A 80 -5.92 15.81 -2.79
N HIS A 81 -4.72 15.21 -2.81
CA HIS A 81 -3.70 15.51 -3.83
C HIS A 81 -4.19 15.15 -5.24
N THR A 82 -4.72 13.95 -5.41
CA THR A 82 -5.24 13.46 -6.71
C THR A 82 -6.38 14.31 -7.24
N LYS A 83 -7.22 14.85 -6.36
CA LYS A 83 -8.39 15.66 -6.71
C LYS A 83 -8.14 17.17 -6.69
N GLY A 84 -6.94 17.62 -6.33
CA GLY A 84 -6.50 19.02 -6.39
C GLY A 84 -6.98 19.92 -5.24
N PHE A 85 -7.36 19.36 -4.08
CA PHE A 85 -7.75 20.13 -2.89
C PHE A 85 -6.89 19.80 -1.65
N TYR A 86 -5.62 19.45 -1.89
CA TYR A 86 -4.68 19.03 -0.86
C TYR A 86 -4.49 20.04 0.28
N GLU A 87 -4.29 21.33 -0.07
CA GLU A 87 -4.06 22.38 0.93
C GLU A 87 -5.24 22.61 1.87
N GLU A 88 -6.46 22.39 1.37
CA GLU A 88 -7.68 22.52 2.17
C GLU A 88 -7.78 21.43 3.24
N VAL A 89 -7.38 20.20 2.90
CA VAL A 89 -7.45 19.04 3.81
C VAL A 89 -6.26 19.00 4.75
N ARG A 90 -5.09 19.40 4.28
CA ARG A 90 -3.83 19.35 5.02
C ARG A 90 -3.91 20.02 6.39
N GLY A 91 -4.38 21.26 6.46
CA GLY A 91 -4.46 22.00 7.71
C GLY A 91 -5.33 21.32 8.76
N GLY A 92 -6.51 20.85 8.37
CA GLY A 92 -7.46 20.17 9.25
C GLY A 92 -6.95 18.83 9.76
N LEU A 93 -6.45 17.97 8.85
CA LEU A 93 -5.94 16.64 9.23
C LEU A 93 -4.65 16.73 10.04
N SER A 94 -3.75 17.65 9.69
CA SER A 94 -2.51 17.88 10.46
C SER A 94 -2.82 18.32 11.88
N GLY A 95 -3.75 19.27 12.04
CA GLY A 95 -4.21 19.71 13.36
C GLY A 95 -4.84 18.58 14.17
N LEU A 96 -5.73 17.78 13.55
CA LEU A 96 -6.37 16.63 14.18
C LEU A 96 -5.34 15.62 14.71
N LEU A 97 -4.35 15.26 13.91
CA LEU A 97 -3.30 14.32 14.29
C LEU A 97 -2.37 14.92 15.35
N HIS A 98 -1.97 16.19 15.19
CA HIS A 98 -1.12 16.87 16.15
C HIS A 98 -1.76 16.96 17.55
N ASN A 99 -3.01 17.42 17.64
CA ASN A 99 -3.70 17.59 18.91
C ASN A 99 -3.99 16.25 19.59
N SER A 100 -4.25 15.23 18.80
CA SER A 100 -4.53 13.88 19.32
C SER A 100 -3.27 13.15 19.80
N LEU A 101 -2.16 13.29 19.07
CA LEU A 101 -0.99 12.44 19.25
C LEU A 101 0.14 13.10 20.05
N LYS A 102 0.20 14.43 20.09
CA LYS A 102 1.27 15.17 20.78
C LYS A 102 0.83 15.76 22.10
N THR A 103 -0.31 16.41 22.12
CA THR A 103 -0.70 17.26 23.25
C THR A 103 -1.65 16.59 24.24
N SER A 104 -2.23 15.45 23.90
CA SER A 104 -3.19 14.77 24.78
C SER A 104 -2.50 14.05 25.92
N ASN A 105 -2.85 14.42 27.15
CA ASN A 105 -2.42 13.73 28.38
C ASN A 105 -3.14 12.38 28.57
N SER A 106 -4.19 12.13 27.82
CA SER A 106 -4.99 10.90 27.90
C SER A 106 -4.47 9.81 26.95
N LEU A 107 -3.47 10.11 26.10
CA LEU A 107 -2.87 9.16 25.18
C LEU A 107 -1.82 8.31 25.88
N LYS A 108 -1.97 6.97 25.79
CA LYS A 108 -0.97 6.01 26.24
C LYS A 108 0.00 5.63 25.13
N TYR A 109 -0.54 5.12 24.03
CA TYR A 109 0.18 4.74 22.81
C TYR A 109 -0.65 5.06 21.59
N ALA A 110 0.04 5.42 20.51
CA ALA A 110 -0.55 5.49 19.18
C ALA A 110 0.18 4.54 18.22
N PHE A 111 -0.59 3.90 17.35
CA PHE A 111 -0.08 3.10 16.26
C PHE A 111 -0.74 3.59 14.96
N ILE A 112 0.09 3.94 13.98
CA ILE A 112 -0.34 4.57 12.74
C ILE A 112 0.23 3.78 11.59
N THR A 113 -0.60 3.40 10.62
CA THR A 113 -0.17 2.72 9.39
C THR A 113 -0.51 3.54 8.16
N GLY A 114 0.28 3.37 7.11
CA GLY A 114 0.09 4.01 5.82
C GLY A 114 1.13 3.54 4.82
N ILE A 115 0.88 3.78 3.55
CA ILE A 115 1.78 3.46 2.44
C ILE A 115 2.89 4.51 2.31
N GLN A 116 2.56 5.77 2.62
CA GLN A 116 3.47 6.89 2.45
C GLN A 116 3.72 7.66 3.74
N ARG A 117 4.95 8.11 3.89
CA ARG A 117 5.30 8.99 4.99
C ARG A 117 4.99 10.44 4.63
N VAL A 118 3.88 10.96 5.15
CA VAL A 118 3.51 12.39 5.00
C VAL A 118 4.40 13.31 5.88
N ALA A 119 5.58 12.85 6.28
CA ALA A 119 6.42 13.48 7.30
C ALA A 119 7.11 14.78 6.87
N LYS A 120 7.42 14.97 5.58
CA LYS A 120 8.09 16.19 5.09
C LYS A 120 7.19 17.44 5.13
N GLU A 121 5.91 17.26 5.43
CA GLU A 121 4.93 18.34 5.37
C GLU A 121 4.59 18.97 6.72
N ASN A 122 5.48 18.85 7.68
CA ASN A 122 5.29 19.35 9.04
C ASN A 122 4.11 18.72 9.82
N ILE A 123 3.44 17.70 9.28
CA ILE A 123 2.36 17.02 9.97
C ILE A 123 2.87 16.30 11.21
N PHE A 124 4.07 15.73 11.11
CA PHE A 124 4.73 15.02 12.21
C PHE A 124 6.07 15.66 12.64
N SER A 125 6.47 16.79 12.06
CA SER A 125 7.74 17.44 12.40
C SER A 125 7.85 17.79 13.87
N ASP A 126 6.73 18.01 14.51
CA ASP A 126 6.62 18.32 15.92
C ASP A 126 6.43 17.08 16.82
N LEU A 127 6.22 15.88 16.26
CA LEU A 127 6.11 14.63 17.02
C LEU A 127 7.51 14.02 17.26
N ASN A 128 8.25 14.56 18.21
CA ASN A 128 9.60 14.11 18.56
C ASN A 128 9.66 12.68 19.11
N ASN A 129 8.53 12.08 19.41
CA ASN A 129 8.38 10.73 19.97
C ASN A 129 7.91 9.69 18.95
N LEU A 130 7.79 10.06 17.68
CA LEU A 130 7.37 9.14 16.63
C LEU A 130 8.53 8.20 16.25
N VAL A 131 8.31 6.90 16.37
CA VAL A 131 9.21 5.87 15.85
C VAL A 131 8.64 5.39 14.53
N VAL A 132 9.39 5.59 13.44
CA VAL A 132 9.01 5.16 12.11
C VAL A 132 9.67 3.82 11.81
N CYS A 133 8.87 2.85 11.38
CA CYS A 133 9.33 1.55 10.92
C CYS A 133 8.88 1.39 9.46
N ASP A 134 9.81 1.13 8.58
CA ASP A 134 9.56 0.80 7.18
C ASP A 134 9.79 -0.68 6.89
N VAL A 135 9.73 -1.09 5.64
CA VAL A 135 9.88 -2.49 5.23
C VAL A 135 11.26 -3.08 5.54
N THR A 136 12.26 -2.28 5.86
CA THR A 136 13.61 -2.73 6.25
C THR A 136 13.77 -2.91 7.76
N ASP A 137 12.83 -2.43 8.58
CA ASP A 137 12.89 -2.51 10.04
C ASP A 137 12.51 -3.92 10.52
N GLN A 138 13.36 -4.51 11.37
CA GLN A 138 13.14 -5.85 11.93
C GLN A 138 12.11 -5.89 13.06
N ARG A 139 11.81 -4.74 13.67
CA ARG A 139 11.07 -4.64 14.94
C ARG A 139 9.67 -5.23 14.87
N TYR A 140 8.98 -5.06 13.73
CA TYR A 140 7.60 -5.51 13.53
C TYR A 140 7.45 -6.44 12.33
N ALA A 141 8.54 -6.93 11.76
CA ALA A 141 8.55 -7.73 10.53
C ALA A 141 7.57 -8.92 10.56
N ALA A 142 7.49 -9.63 11.70
CA ALA A 142 6.63 -10.80 11.85
C ALA A 142 5.12 -10.49 12.01
N TYR A 143 4.68 -9.23 11.99
CA TYR A 143 3.29 -8.87 12.28
C TYR A 143 2.50 -8.37 11.06
N PHE A 144 3.16 -8.16 9.92
CA PHE A 144 2.55 -7.57 8.73
C PHE A 144 2.27 -8.56 7.60
N GLY A 145 2.24 -9.85 7.90
CA GLY A 145 1.92 -10.92 6.98
C GLY A 145 1.83 -12.23 7.70
N PHE A 146 1.65 -13.32 6.98
CA PHE A 146 1.82 -14.66 7.52
C PHE A 146 3.22 -15.16 7.22
N ASP A 147 3.90 -15.70 8.21
CA ASP A 147 5.14 -16.42 7.99
C ASP A 147 4.89 -17.83 7.38
N SER A 148 5.96 -18.57 7.11
CA SER A 148 5.84 -19.90 6.48
C SER A 148 5.12 -20.91 7.36
N ASP A 149 5.30 -20.84 8.69
CA ASP A 149 4.69 -21.77 9.64
C ASP A 149 3.20 -21.44 9.80
N GLU A 150 2.85 -20.18 9.99
CA GLU A 150 1.45 -19.70 10.05
C GLU A 150 0.70 -20.01 8.74
N THR A 151 1.36 -19.82 7.59
CA THR A 151 0.81 -20.15 6.27
C THR A 151 0.54 -21.64 6.15
N LYS A 152 1.49 -22.48 6.58
CA LYS A 152 1.34 -23.93 6.58
C LYS A 152 0.18 -24.37 7.47
N GLU A 153 0.10 -23.88 8.71
CA GLU A 153 -1.00 -24.18 9.63
C GLU A 153 -2.36 -23.76 9.06
N LEU A 154 -2.44 -22.57 8.46
CA LEU A 154 -3.65 -22.09 7.81
C LEU A 154 -4.11 -23.02 6.68
N LEU A 155 -3.20 -23.37 5.78
CA LEU A 155 -3.52 -24.22 4.63
C LEU A 155 -3.92 -25.64 5.07
N GLU A 156 -3.17 -26.27 5.97
CA GLU A 156 -3.49 -27.59 6.52
C GLU A 156 -4.84 -27.61 7.22
N TYR A 157 -5.20 -26.56 7.97
CA TYR A 157 -6.49 -26.45 8.63
C TYR A 157 -7.69 -26.48 7.64
N TYR A 158 -7.49 -25.95 6.42
CA TYR A 158 -8.50 -25.96 5.37
C TYR A 158 -8.34 -27.12 4.35
N GLY A 159 -7.44 -28.08 4.63
CA GLY A 159 -7.19 -29.25 3.79
C GLY A 159 -6.45 -28.93 2.49
N LEU A 160 -5.61 -27.92 2.53
CA LEU A 160 -4.69 -27.51 1.45
C LEU A 160 -3.25 -27.77 1.88
N GLU A 161 -2.33 -27.78 0.91
CA GLU A 161 -0.89 -28.02 1.14
C GLU A 161 -0.05 -26.82 0.70
N LEU A 162 0.95 -26.45 1.50
CA LEU A 162 1.96 -25.47 1.14
C LEU A 162 3.00 -26.12 0.21
N ASN A 163 2.65 -26.27 -1.07
CA ASN A 163 3.53 -26.81 -2.10
C ASN A 163 4.28 -25.70 -2.87
N ASN A 164 5.20 -26.08 -3.74
CA ASN A 164 6.03 -25.14 -4.51
C ASN A 164 5.20 -24.14 -5.33
N LYS A 165 4.08 -24.57 -5.92
CA LYS A 165 3.23 -23.68 -6.73
C LYS A 165 2.58 -22.58 -5.88
N VAL A 166 2.16 -22.91 -4.65
CA VAL A 166 1.61 -21.93 -3.70
C VAL A 166 2.70 -20.94 -3.28
N LYS A 167 3.92 -21.43 -3.04
CA LYS A 167 5.07 -20.57 -2.74
C LYS A 167 5.40 -19.63 -3.91
N GLU A 168 5.58 -20.16 -5.10
CA GLU A 168 5.84 -19.34 -6.30
C GLU A 168 4.79 -18.26 -6.53
N MET A 169 3.53 -18.55 -6.20
CA MET A 169 2.41 -17.63 -6.39
C MET A 169 2.34 -16.54 -5.32
N TYR A 170 2.53 -16.87 -4.03
CA TYR A 170 2.16 -15.98 -2.91
C TYR A 170 3.29 -15.66 -1.94
N ASP A 171 4.43 -16.38 -1.98
CA ASP A 171 5.61 -16.10 -1.15
C ASP A 171 6.41 -14.92 -1.71
N GLY A 172 7.37 -14.42 -0.92
CA GLY A 172 8.44 -13.59 -1.45
C GLY A 172 8.42 -12.12 -1.07
N TYR A 173 7.50 -11.66 -0.25
CA TYR A 173 7.68 -10.37 0.41
C TYR A 173 8.71 -10.50 1.51
N HIS A 174 9.68 -9.60 1.52
CA HIS A 174 10.71 -9.54 2.55
C HIS A 174 10.53 -8.28 3.39
N ILE A 175 10.34 -8.45 4.71
CA ILE A 175 10.23 -7.33 5.66
C ILE A 175 11.26 -7.57 6.77
N GLY A 176 12.16 -6.61 6.94
CA GLY A 176 13.25 -6.70 7.92
C GLY A 176 14.15 -7.90 7.67
N ASN A 177 13.98 -8.99 8.40
CA ASN A 177 14.72 -10.23 8.27
C ASN A 177 13.82 -11.46 8.03
N GLY A 178 12.56 -11.26 7.68
CA GLY A 178 11.56 -12.32 7.51
C GLY A 178 10.89 -12.30 6.16
N ASP A 179 10.64 -13.50 5.63
CA ASP A 179 9.80 -13.68 4.45
C ASP A 179 8.35 -13.87 4.89
N ILE A 180 7.44 -13.16 4.23
CA ILE A 180 6.03 -13.18 4.57
C ILE A 180 5.15 -13.35 3.33
N TYR A 181 3.99 -13.92 3.55
CA TYR A 181 2.91 -14.07 2.59
C TYR A 181 1.85 -12.99 2.81
N ASN A 182 1.25 -12.53 1.71
CA ASN A 182 0.12 -11.60 1.80
C ASN A 182 -1.11 -12.33 2.36
N PRO A 183 -1.64 -11.90 3.54
CA PRO A 183 -2.80 -12.54 4.14
C PRO A 183 -4.04 -12.48 3.27
N GLY A 184 -4.25 -11.38 2.52
CA GLY A 184 -5.39 -11.21 1.63
C GLY A 184 -5.41 -12.26 0.52
N SER A 185 -4.28 -12.50 -0.12
CA SER A 185 -4.13 -13.50 -1.19
C SER A 185 -4.33 -14.91 -0.66
N LEU A 186 -3.71 -15.27 0.47
CA LEU A 186 -3.86 -16.59 1.09
C LEU A 186 -5.28 -16.87 1.55
N LEU A 187 -5.95 -15.91 2.18
CA LEU A 187 -7.34 -16.09 2.62
C LEU A 187 -8.31 -16.28 1.46
N ASN A 188 -8.10 -15.57 0.34
CA ASN A 188 -8.88 -15.80 -0.87
C ASN A 188 -8.57 -17.16 -1.51
N TYR A 189 -7.30 -17.58 -1.55
CA TYR A 189 -6.93 -18.92 -2.02
C TYR A 189 -7.58 -20.02 -1.18
N VAL A 190 -7.58 -19.88 0.14
CA VAL A 190 -8.24 -20.82 1.06
C VAL A 190 -9.75 -20.89 0.82
N ASP A 191 -10.40 -19.76 0.54
CA ASP A 191 -11.84 -19.68 0.33
C ASP A 191 -12.27 -20.31 -1.01
N THR A 192 -11.54 -19.99 -2.09
CA THR A 192 -11.88 -20.42 -3.45
C THR A 192 -11.25 -21.75 -3.84
N LYS A 193 -10.11 -22.10 -3.23
CA LYS A 193 -9.22 -23.23 -3.60
C LYS A 193 -8.67 -23.14 -5.03
N GLU A 194 -8.69 -21.96 -5.61
CA GLU A 194 -8.13 -21.67 -6.93
C GLU A 194 -6.79 -20.95 -6.80
N LEU A 195 -5.74 -21.50 -7.43
CA LEU A 195 -4.42 -20.87 -7.45
C LEU A 195 -4.39 -19.81 -8.55
N THR A 196 -4.71 -18.57 -8.19
CA THR A 196 -4.77 -17.43 -9.10
C THR A 196 -4.37 -16.13 -8.39
N SER A 197 -4.20 -15.05 -9.15
CA SER A 197 -3.89 -13.74 -8.58
C SER A 197 -5.13 -13.13 -7.91
N TYR A 198 -5.01 -12.81 -6.62
CA TYR A 198 -6.01 -12.11 -5.80
C TYR A 198 -5.55 -10.72 -5.40
N TRP A 199 -4.25 -10.44 -5.56
CA TRP A 199 -3.68 -9.17 -5.21
C TRP A 199 -4.16 -8.08 -6.17
N VAL A 200 -4.80 -7.05 -5.61
CA VAL A 200 -5.25 -5.88 -6.36
C VAL A 200 -4.89 -4.64 -5.55
N ASN A 201 -4.00 -3.82 -6.07
CA ASN A 201 -3.71 -2.51 -5.49
C ASN A 201 -4.51 -1.44 -6.23
N THR A 202 -5.54 -0.90 -5.60
CA THR A 202 -6.45 0.06 -6.23
C THR A 202 -6.12 1.52 -5.91
N SER A 203 -5.60 1.82 -4.72
CA SER A 203 -5.45 3.21 -4.23
C SER A 203 -4.19 3.90 -4.74
N ALA A 204 -3.06 3.21 -4.84
CA ALA A 204 -1.79 3.79 -5.28
C ALA A 204 -1.58 3.80 -6.81
N ASN A 205 -2.43 3.11 -7.56
CA ASN A 205 -2.27 2.95 -9.01
C ASN A 205 -2.21 4.28 -9.78
N THR A 206 -2.95 5.29 -9.35
CA THR A 206 -2.93 6.60 -10.01
C THR A 206 -1.57 7.28 -9.88
N MET A 207 -0.98 7.26 -8.70
CA MET A 207 0.34 7.87 -8.44
C MET A 207 1.46 7.15 -9.20
N ILE A 208 1.43 5.81 -9.19
CA ILE A 208 2.38 4.99 -9.96
C ILE A 208 2.27 5.31 -11.44
N LYS A 209 1.07 5.34 -11.98
CA LYS A 209 0.81 5.67 -13.39
C LYS A 209 1.34 7.05 -13.77
N ASP A 210 1.12 8.04 -12.93
CA ASP A 210 1.61 9.39 -13.18
C ASP A 210 3.13 9.49 -13.03
N GLY A 211 3.73 8.75 -12.08
CA GLY A 211 5.17 8.64 -11.94
C GLY A 211 5.84 7.99 -13.15
N ILE A 212 5.28 6.88 -13.65
CA ILE A 212 5.82 6.20 -14.85
C ILE A 212 5.72 7.10 -16.09
N LYS A 213 4.61 7.83 -16.29
CA LYS A 213 4.46 8.76 -17.43
C LYS A 213 5.54 9.84 -17.45
N LYS A 214 5.95 10.31 -16.29
CA LYS A 214 6.98 11.34 -16.10
C LYS A 214 8.39 10.76 -15.96
N SER A 215 8.53 9.43 -16.01
CA SER A 215 9.79 8.74 -15.72
C SER A 215 10.91 9.11 -16.69
N SER A 216 12.11 9.16 -16.15
CA SER A 216 13.36 9.43 -16.88
C SER A 216 13.75 8.25 -17.79
N ARG A 217 14.73 8.50 -18.68
CA ARG A 217 15.38 7.44 -19.45
C ARG A 217 16.09 6.43 -18.54
N ASP A 218 16.70 6.90 -17.46
CA ASP A 218 17.38 6.08 -16.45
C ASP A 218 16.44 5.06 -15.82
N PHE A 219 15.23 5.47 -15.40
CA PHE A 219 14.22 4.55 -14.90
C PHE A 219 13.85 3.46 -15.91
N LYS A 220 13.74 3.81 -17.20
CA LYS A 220 13.42 2.84 -18.25
C LYS A 220 14.53 1.82 -18.48
N GLU A 221 15.78 2.23 -18.34
CA GLU A 221 16.96 1.34 -18.46
C GLU A 221 17.00 0.38 -17.24
N GLN A 222 16.85 0.91 -16.02
CA GLN A 222 16.77 0.11 -14.79
C GLN A 222 15.57 -0.85 -14.78
N TYR A 223 14.42 -0.43 -15.32
CA TYR A 223 13.26 -1.31 -15.46
C TYR A 223 13.56 -2.54 -16.33
N LYS A 224 14.29 -2.36 -17.44
CA LYS A 224 14.69 -3.49 -18.29
C LYS A 224 15.59 -4.45 -17.54
N GLU A 225 16.59 -3.94 -16.82
CA GLU A 225 17.48 -4.72 -15.97
C GLU A 225 16.67 -5.53 -14.94
N LEU A 226 15.75 -4.90 -14.22
CA LEU A 226 14.87 -5.60 -13.27
C LEU A 226 14.09 -6.76 -13.92
N ILE A 227 13.59 -6.58 -15.13
CA ILE A 227 12.81 -7.63 -15.83
C ILE A 227 13.70 -8.73 -16.37
N GLU A 228 14.91 -8.42 -16.85
CA GLU A 228 15.85 -9.37 -17.44
C GLU A 228 16.57 -10.20 -16.37
N ASP A 229 17.06 -9.54 -15.32
CA ASP A 229 17.85 -10.17 -14.26
C ASP A 229 17.01 -10.67 -13.08
N GLY A 230 15.77 -10.21 -12.96
CA GLY A 230 14.84 -10.56 -11.86
C GLY A 230 15.06 -9.76 -10.59
N TYR A 231 16.09 -8.92 -10.52
CA TYR A 231 16.38 -7.99 -9.43
C TYR A 231 17.06 -6.73 -9.98
N LEU A 232 17.10 -5.68 -9.14
CA LEU A 232 17.78 -4.43 -9.46
C LEU A 232 18.49 -3.90 -8.21
N ASP A 233 19.78 -3.56 -8.35
CA ASP A 233 20.56 -2.88 -7.34
C ASP A 233 20.55 -1.37 -7.65
N THR A 234 19.85 -0.59 -6.83
CA THR A 234 19.65 0.84 -7.10
C THR A 234 19.39 1.65 -5.82
N GLU A 235 19.52 2.97 -5.95
CA GLU A 235 19.04 3.89 -4.93
C GLU A 235 17.51 3.86 -4.87
N VAL A 236 16.95 3.73 -3.64
CA VAL A 236 15.51 3.70 -3.38
C VAL A 236 15.19 4.65 -2.24
N ASN A 237 14.33 5.61 -2.48
CA ASN A 237 13.83 6.47 -1.42
C ASN A 237 12.56 5.89 -0.81
N LEU A 238 12.68 5.20 0.34
CA LEU A 238 11.53 4.63 1.06
C LEU A 238 10.72 5.68 1.83
N GLN A 239 11.27 6.90 2.02
CA GLN A 239 10.63 7.97 2.78
C GLN A 239 10.03 9.03 1.86
N ILE A 240 9.12 8.62 1.00
CA ILE A 240 8.53 9.45 -0.05
C ILE A 240 7.51 10.42 0.54
N SER A 241 7.54 11.69 0.10
CA SER A 241 6.43 12.62 0.20
C SER A 241 5.70 12.75 -1.14
N PHE A 242 4.43 13.15 -1.10
CA PHE A 242 3.57 13.27 -2.29
C PHE A 242 4.10 14.15 -3.42
N TYR A 243 5.00 15.10 -3.10
CA TYR A 243 5.53 16.09 -4.06
C TYR A 243 6.81 15.65 -4.77
N GLU A 244 7.42 14.52 -4.39
CA GLU A 244 8.75 14.15 -4.85
C GLU A 244 8.78 12.99 -5.87
N VAL A 245 7.64 12.66 -6.49
CA VAL A 245 7.53 11.51 -7.43
C VAL A 245 8.31 11.75 -8.76
N GLU A 246 9.13 12.80 -8.85
CA GLU A 246 9.82 13.16 -10.09
C GLU A 246 11.20 12.51 -10.25
N SER A 247 11.75 11.84 -9.20
CA SER A 247 13.04 11.16 -9.29
C SER A 247 12.92 9.64 -9.42
N THR A 248 13.90 9.02 -10.07
CA THR A 248 13.99 7.56 -10.22
C THR A 248 13.98 6.84 -8.86
N PRO A 249 14.79 7.24 -7.84
CA PRO A 249 14.77 6.60 -6.52
C PRO A 249 13.42 6.70 -5.81
N THR A 250 12.71 7.81 -5.99
CA THR A 250 11.38 8.03 -5.40
C THR A 250 10.33 7.14 -6.06
N LEU A 251 10.40 6.97 -7.38
CA LEU A 251 9.48 6.08 -8.10
C LEU A 251 9.71 4.61 -7.70
N TRP A 252 10.95 4.17 -7.53
CA TRP A 252 11.26 2.84 -7.00
C TRP A 252 10.75 2.66 -5.56
N GLY A 253 10.92 3.65 -4.71
CA GLY A 253 10.38 3.63 -3.35
C GLY A 253 8.85 3.53 -3.34
N LEU A 254 8.16 4.20 -4.26
CA LEU A 254 6.71 4.08 -4.41
C LEU A 254 6.30 2.66 -4.79
N PHE A 255 7.01 1.99 -5.70
CA PHE A 255 6.75 0.59 -6.03
C PHE A 255 6.97 -0.35 -4.84
N VAL A 256 7.99 -0.10 -4.01
CA VAL A 256 8.24 -0.89 -2.80
C VAL A 256 7.13 -0.65 -1.77
N ASN A 257 6.82 0.60 -1.43
CA ASN A 257 5.84 0.94 -0.42
C ASN A 257 4.42 0.48 -0.78
N THR A 258 4.12 0.37 -2.07
CA THR A 258 2.83 -0.11 -2.56
C THR A 258 2.76 -1.62 -2.75
N GLY A 259 3.85 -2.35 -2.51
CA GLY A 259 3.91 -3.81 -2.59
C GLY A 259 4.06 -4.39 -4.00
N TYR A 260 4.37 -3.58 -5.01
CA TYR A 260 4.75 -4.10 -6.33
C TYR A 260 6.15 -4.69 -6.34
N LEU A 261 7.02 -4.14 -5.50
CA LEU A 261 8.39 -4.63 -5.28
C LEU A 261 8.62 -4.91 -3.80
N THR A 262 9.62 -5.69 -3.51
CA THR A 262 10.13 -5.92 -2.16
C THR A 262 11.61 -5.59 -2.10
N VAL A 263 12.11 -5.17 -0.93
CA VAL A 263 13.54 -5.05 -0.66
C VAL A 263 14.07 -6.44 -0.35
N ASP A 264 14.91 -6.97 -1.23
CA ASP A 264 15.54 -8.27 -1.06
C ASP A 264 16.78 -8.19 -0.16
N GLN A 265 17.56 -7.11 -0.31
CA GLN A 265 18.77 -6.86 0.45
C GLN A 265 19.03 -5.37 0.65
N VAL A 266 19.46 -4.99 1.84
CA VAL A 266 20.03 -3.67 2.12
C VAL A 266 21.52 -3.72 1.74
N ILE A 267 21.92 -2.95 0.72
CA ILE A 267 23.30 -2.88 0.24
C ILE A 267 24.04 -1.76 1.00
N ASP A 268 23.49 -0.56 1.00
CA ASP A 268 23.98 0.58 1.79
C ASP A 268 22.79 1.38 2.34
N LEU A 269 22.61 1.32 3.66
CA LEU A 269 21.52 2.03 4.32
C LEU A 269 21.71 3.54 4.34
N MET A 270 22.97 4.02 4.38
CA MET A 270 23.27 5.46 4.46
C MET A 270 23.00 6.15 3.13
N ASP A 271 23.36 5.50 2.04
CA ASP A 271 23.13 6.00 0.69
C ASP A 271 21.78 5.57 0.11
N GLY A 272 20.97 4.84 0.88
CA GLY A 272 19.66 4.37 0.42
C GLY A 272 19.75 3.39 -0.75
N TYR A 273 20.80 2.54 -0.79
CA TYR A 273 21.06 1.62 -1.88
C TYR A 273 20.60 0.22 -1.52
N TYR A 274 19.68 -0.33 -2.33
CA TYR A 274 19.00 -1.59 -2.05
C TYR A 274 18.99 -2.49 -3.27
N ARG A 275 18.92 -3.81 -3.03
CA ARG A 275 18.44 -4.77 -4.01
C ARG A 275 16.93 -4.89 -3.89
N ILE A 276 16.24 -4.61 -4.98
CA ILE A 276 14.79 -4.74 -5.09
C ILE A 276 14.43 -5.81 -6.13
N ARG A 277 13.30 -6.49 -5.92
CA ARG A 277 12.76 -7.48 -6.87
C ARG A 277 11.24 -7.55 -6.83
N ILE A 278 10.64 -8.15 -7.83
CA ILE A 278 9.22 -8.51 -7.82
C ILE A 278 9.04 -9.68 -6.83
N PRO A 279 8.10 -9.59 -5.86
CA PRO A 279 8.01 -10.58 -4.80
C PRO A 279 7.64 -11.99 -5.31
N ASN A 280 6.64 -12.12 -6.21
CA ASN A 280 6.11 -13.41 -6.63
C ASN A 280 5.39 -13.33 -7.98
N GLU A 281 4.90 -14.46 -8.47
CA GLU A 281 4.20 -14.56 -9.77
C GLU A 281 2.84 -13.84 -9.77
N GLU A 282 2.15 -13.75 -8.63
CA GLU A 282 0.91 -12.99 -8.48
C GLU A 282 1.12 -11.51 -8.84
N VAL A 283 2.12 -10.90 -8.22
CA VAL A 283 2.44 -9.47 -8.40
C VAL A 283 3.10 -9.21 -9.74
N LYS A 284 3.91 -10.14 -10.25
CA LYS A 284 4.65 -10.01 -11.52
C LYS A 284 3.74 -9.73 -12.71
N LYS A 285 2.59 -10.39 -12.76
CA LYS A 285 1.60 -10.15 -13.81
C LYS A 285 1.05 -8.73 -13.74
N GLU A 286 0.70 -8.28 -12.55
CA GLU A 286 0.12 -6.94 -12.36
C GLU A 286 1.17 -5.84 -12.55
N PHE A 287 2.40 -6.07 -12.06
CA PHE A 287 3.54 -5.17 -12.30
C PHE A 287 3.78 -4.95 -13.79
N LYS A 288 3.81 -6.04 -14.59
CA LYS A 288 3.94 -5.94 -16.05
C LYS A 288 2.76 -5.19 -16.69
N ASN A 289 1.53 -5.49 -16.29
CA ASN A 289 0.36 -4.83 -16.83
C ASN A 289 0.42 -3.31 -16.65
N ILE A 290 0.82 -2.85 -15.46
CA ILE A 290 0.87 -1.42 -15.16
C ILE A 290 2.05 -0.74 -15.84
N THR A 291 3.21 -1.38 -15.91
CA THR A 291 4.42 -0.80 -16.49
C THR A 291 4.40 -0.86 -18.02
N ASP A 292 4.00 -1.97 -18.61
CA ASP A 292 3.92 -2.11 -20.06
C ASP A 292 2.96 -1.12 -20.69
N TYR A 293 1.84 -0.83 -20.01
CA TYR A 293 0.87 0.17 -20.45
C TYR A 293 1.49 1.58 -20.58
N TYR A 294 2.40 1.95 -19.68
CA TYR A 294 2.97 3.30 -19.61
C TYR A 294 4.37 3.44 -20.20
N LEU A 295 5.15 2.34 -20.26
CA LEU A 295 6.51 2.34 -20.82
C LEU A 295 6.51 1.97 -22.29
N SER A 296 5.55 1.18 -22.74
CA SER A 296 5.49 0.77 -24.12
C SER A 296 4.84 1.84 -25.02
N LEU A 297 5.35 1.93 -26.21
CA LEU A 297 4.75 2.51 -27.39
C LEU A 297 3.24 2.23 -27.37
N GLY A 298 2.41 3.24 -27.40
CA GLY A 298 0.98 3.21 -27.18
C GLY A 298 0.28 1.89 -27.51
N ASP A 299 -0.55 1.39 -26.62
CA ASP A 299 -1.19 0.06 -26.59
C ASP A 299 -1.64 -0.51 -27.95
N GLY A 300 -2.03 0.36 -28.85
CA GLY A 300 -2.47 -0.03 -30.18
C GLY A 300 -1.35 -0.60 -31.06
N GLN A 301 -0.12 -0.16 -30.90
CA GLN A 301 0.98 -0.55 -31.81
C GLN A 301 1.56 -1.91 -31.43
N LEU A 302 1.85 -2.14 -30.15
CA LEU A 302 2.36 -3.43 -29.69
C LEU A 302 1.31 -4.55 -29.87
N ASN A 303 0.06 -4.27 -29.52
CA ASN A 303 -1.04 -5.21 -29.74
C ASN A 303 -1.26 -5.51 -31.23
N ARG A 304 -1.07 -4.55 -32.13
CA ARG A 304 -1.09 -4.79 -33.57
C ARG A 304 0.08 -5.66 -34.01
N LEU A 305 1.31 -5.39 -33.54
CA LEU A 305 2.49 -6.22 -33.84
C LEU A 305 2.29 -7.64 -33.39
N MET A 306 1.88 -7.87 -32.13
CA MET A 306 1.63 -9.22 -31.60
C MET A 306 0.50 -9.93 -32.33
N ARG A 307 -0.53 -9.21 -32.76
CA ARG A 307 -1.58 -9.77 -33.59
C ARG A 307 -1.07 -10.17 -34.98
N TYR A 308 -0.24 -9.35 -35.61
CA TYR A 308 0.35 -9.69 -36.92
C TYR A 308 1.27 -10.91 -36.84
N LEU A 309 2.06 -11.05 -35.76
CA LEU A 309 2.84 -12.26 -35.48
C LEU A 309 1.93 -13.50 -35.30
N ARG A 310 0.89 -13.39 -34.48
CA ARG A 310 -0.02 -14.51 -34.18
C ARG A 310 -0.77 -15.01 -35.40
N TYR A 311 -1.06 -14.13 -36.34
CA TYR A 311 -1.78 -14.48 -37.60
C TYR A 311 -0.87 -14.54 -38.81
N GLU A 312 0.47 -14.70 -38.63
CA GLU A 312 1.47 -14.86 -39.66
C GLU A 312 1.46 -13.79 -40.76
N GLN A 313 1.07 -12.54 -40.41
CA GLN A 313 0.99 -11.42 -41.34
C GLN A 313 2.30 -10.64 -41.38
N ALA A 314 3.37 -11.27 -41.92
CA ALA A 314 4.76 -10.79 -41.93
C ALA A 314 4.92 -9.38 -42.52
N ASP A 315 4.27 -9.10 -43.64
CA ASP A 315 4.38 -7.78 -44.32
C ASP A 315 3.80 -6.64 -43.43
N LYS A 316 2.67 -6.88 -42.74
CA LYS A 316 2.08 -5.91 -41.85
C LYS A 316 2.91 -5.74 -40.56
N PHE A 317 3.48 -6.82 -40.08
CA PHE A 317 4.41 -6.77 -38.94
C PHE A 317 5.63 -5.90 -39.27
N ILE A 318 6.30 -6.17 -40.40
CA ILE A 318 7.49 -5.43 -40.83
C ILE A 318 7.17 -3.94 -41.03
N LYS A 319 6.03 -3.61 -41.61
CA LYS A 319 5.62 -2.23 -41.81
C LYS A 319 5.42 -1.52 -40.49
N GLU A 320 4.58 -2.04 -39.59
CA GLU A 320 4.32 -1.46 -38.26
C GLU A 320 5.59 -1.35 -37.42
N TYR A 321 6.47 -2.36 -37.47
CA TYR A 321 7.76 -2.37 -36.78
C TYR A 321 8.70 -1.26 -37.27
N LYS A 322 8.74 -1.01 -38.61
CA LYS A 322 9.50 0.12 -39.15
C LYS A 322 8.95 1.47 -38.73
N ASP A 323 7.62 1.62 -38.72
CA ASP A 323 6.97 2.88 -38.31
C ASP A 323 7.31 3.18 -36.84
N ILE A 324 7.31 2.18 -35.96
CA ILE A 324 7.73 2.31 -34.57
C ILE A 324 9.21 2.72 -34.46
N LEU A 325 10.11 2.12 -35.22
CA LEU A 325 11.54 2.47 -35.21
C LEU A 325 11.81 3.90 -35.72
N TYR A 326 11.01 4.41 -36.63
CA TYR A 326 11.13 5.77 -37.13
C TYR A 326 10.63 6.79 -36.09
N ASP A 327 9.51 6.50 -35.42
CA ASP A 327 8.95 7.39 -34.38
C ASP A 327 9.88 7.49 -33.15
N THR A 328 10.58 6.40 -32.79
CA THR A 328 11.56 6.39 -31.68
C THR A 328 12.88 7.09 -31.99
N LYS A 329 13.19 7.39 -33.26
CA LYS A 329 14.39 8.16 -33.66
C LYS A 329 14.16 9.66 -33.73
N LEU A 330 12.90 10.11 -33.64
CA LEU A 330 12.51 11.53 -33.74
C LEU A 330 12.06 12.11 -32.38
N SER A 331 12.05 11.33 -31.32
CA SER A 331 11.82 11.73 -29.93
C SER A 331 13.12 11.60 -29.09
#